data_1f29cc42228840504809596386868061
#
_entry.id   1f29cc42228840504809596386868061
#
_cell.length_a   1.000
_cell.length_b   1.000
_cell.length_c   1.000
_cell.angle_alpha   90.00
_cell.angle_beta   90.00
_cell.angle_gamma   90.00
#
_symmetry.space_group_name_H-M   'P 1'
#
loop_
_entity.id
_entity.type
_entity.pdbx_description
1 polymer ?
#
loop_
_entity_poly.entity_id
_entity_poly.type
_entity_poly.pdbx_seq_one_letter_code
_entity_poly.pdbx_strand_id
1 'polypeptide(L)'
;MTQKIVFNVLDEDSSIVGEEAFMNPATSEEFTLGYFMSKDLGMYNMDFGMRMDQIERSGSVTDEDHGDIDYYNIDDTTNSFALTLGRSLSDNLDINLGFASVERLPSVIELFMNGPHMATGRLEVGDPNLSSETSNNFDITFNYENGDFYAYASFYINEVDNYITLMDELDGHDDHGDDDHGDDDHGDDDHGDDDHGDDDHGDDHDDHGNLIHANYVQENAEFDGYEIEFGRTMSLASGELTYSFGRDEVNARFSDGHYVPRINPARNVYSLSYEQNDTVFKLNLKSVEKQNDVGEGETTTDSYSCLLYTSDAADE
;
A
#
# COMPACT_ATOMS: atom_id res chain seq x y z
N MET A 1 -19.24 29.83 -5.42
CA MET A 1 -17.88 29.54 -5.88
C MET A 1 -16.91 29.81 -4.75
N THR A 2 -16.16 28.81 -4.33
CA THR A 2 -15.11 28.91 -3.29
C THR A 2 -13.77 28.57 -3.94
N GLN A 3 -12.71 29.31 -3.55
CA GLN A 3 -11.36 29.06 -4.02
C GLN A 3 -10.41 29.04 -2.82
N LYS A 4 -9.40 28.17 -2.87
CA LYS A 4 -8.39 28.02 -1.83
C LYS A 4 -7.03 27.85 -2.49
N ILE A 5 -6.04 28.60 -2.03
CA ILE A 5 -4.64 28.40 -2.37
C ILE A 5 -3.95 27.87 -1.10
N VAL A 6 -3.10 26.87 -1.27
CA VAL A 6 -2.37 26.23 -0.18
C VAL A 6 -0.88 26.26 -0.52
N PHE A 7 -0.09 26.64 0.47
CA PHE A 7 1.37 26.50 0.45
C PHE A 7 1.73 25.60 1.61
N ASN A 8 2.61 24.61 1.35
CA ASN A 8 3.17 23.77 2.38
C ASN A 8 4.69 23.68 2.18
N VAL A 9 5.43 23.60 3.29
CA VAL A 9 6.86 23.32 3.31
C VAL A 9 7.05 22.20 4.32
N LEU A 10 7.70 21.14 3.90
CA LEU A 10 8.12 20.03 4.73
C LEU A 10 9.65 19.96 4.68
N ASP A 11 10.25 19.77 5.84
CA ASP A 11 11.67 19.48 6.02
C ASP A 11 11.74 18.36 7.07
N GLU A 12 12.21 17.19 6.66
CA GLU A 12 12.19 15.98 7.46
C GLU A 12 13.56 15.29 7.43
N ASP A 13 14.09 15.01 8.62
CA ASP A 13 15.27 14.19 8.82
C ASP A 13 14.84 12.80 9.28
N SER A 14 15.16 11.76 8.50
CA SER A 14 14.88 10.37 8.80
C SER A 14 16.14 9.64 9.22
N SER A 15 16.12 8.95 10.35
CA SER A 15 17.24 8.12 10.80
C SER A 15 16.75 6.92 11.60
N ILE A 16 17.40 5.78 11.41
CA ILE A 16 17.20 4.57 12.19
C ILE A 16 18.46 4.31 13.00
N VAL A 17 18.30 4.12 14.31
CA VAL A 17 19.43 3.98 15.23
C VAL A 17 19.28 2.66 16.00
N GLY A 18 20.34 1.85 16.00
CA GLY A 18 20.38 0.56 16.71
C GLY A 18 21.23 -0.46 15.95
N GLU A 19 21.33 -1.66 16.52
CA GLU A 19 22.05 -2.78 15.89
C GLU A 19 21.34 -3.29 14.62
N GLU A 20 20.04 -2.97 14.46
CA GLU A 20 19.21 -3.32 13.32
C GLU A 20 18.87 -2.07 12.48
N ALA A 21 19.84 -1.14 12.36
CA ALA A 21 19.65 0.03 11.49
C ALA A 21 19.71 -0.40 10.03
N PHE A 22 18.57 -0.39 9.35
CA PHE A 22 18.40 -0.85 7.96
C PHE A 22 18.37 0.30 6.94
N MET A 23 18.72 1.52 7.35
CA MET A 23 18.82 2.67 6.46
C MET A 23 19.77 3.71 7.06
N ASN A 24 20.64 4.27 6.22
CA ASN A 24 21.44 5.43 6.59
C ASN A 24 20.56 6.68 6.78
N PRO A 25 21.01 7.69 7.54
CA PRO A 25 20.29 8.95 7.64
C PRO A 25 19.97 9.54 6.27
N ALA A 26 18.73 9.99 6.09
CA ALA A 26 18.23 10.59 4.87
C ALA A 26 17.39 11.83 5.17
N THR A 27 17.31 12.75 4.22
CA THR A 27 16.53 13.98 4.33
C THR A 27 15.52 14.09 3.22
N SER A 28 14.44 14.81 3.50
CA SER A 28 13.33 15.06 2.58
C SER A 28 12.90 16.50 2.70
N GLU A 29 13.07 17.30 1.65
CA GLU A 29 12.61 18.67 1.56
C GLU A 29 11.49 18.75 0.50
N GLU A 30 10.34 19.35 0.85
CA GLU A 30 9.22 19.49 -0.06
C GLU A 30 8.65 20.91 0.00
N PHE A 31 8.39 21.48 -1.17
CA PHE A 31 7.60 22.69 -1.32
C PHE A 31 6.37 22.38 -2.18
N THR A 32 5.18 22.61 -1.62
CA THR A 32 3.90 22.35 -2.28
C THR A 32 3.16 23.66 -2.58
N LEU A 33 2.64 23.77 -3.79
CA LEU A 33 1.65 24.77 -4.20
C LEU A 33 0.38 24.07 -4.65
N GLY A 34 -0.74 24.32 -3.96
CA GLY A 34 -2.05 23.78 -4.31
C GLY A 34 -3.09 24.87 -4.61
N TYR A 35 -3.95 24.60 -5.58
CA TYR A 35 -5.13 25.40 -5.89
C TYR A 35 -6.36 24.50 -5.93
N PHE A 36 -7.42 24.93 -5.23
CA PHE A 36 -8.70 24.23 -5.18
C PHE A 36 -9.83 25.19 -5.51
N MET A 37 -10.79 24.72 -6.28
CA MET A 37 -11.99 25.46 -6.64
C MET A 37 -13.21 24.56 -6.50
N SER A 38 -14.24 25.08 -5.81
CA SER A 38 -15.58 24.48 -5.75
C SER A 38 -16.61 25.43 -6.32
N LYS A 39 -17.47 24.96 -7.20
CA LYS A 39 -18.47 25.76 -7.87
C LYS A 39 -19.81 25.03 -8.00
N ASP A 40 -20.85 25.62 -7.45
CA ASP A 40 -22.22 25.25 -7.68
C ASP A 40 -22.71 25.89 -9.00
N LEU A 41 -23.22 25.06 -9.88
CA LEU A 41 -23.75 25.40 -11.21
C LEU A 41 -25.27 25.13 -11.29
N GLY A 42 -25.98 25.07 -10.17
CA GLY A 42 -27.39 24.77 -10.04
C GLY A 42 -27.67 23.28 -9.94
N MET A 43 -28.01 22.61 -11.05
CA MET A 43 -28.18 21.15 -11.06
C MET A 43 -26.88 20.37 -11.04
N TYR A 44 -25.74 21.04 -11.16
CA TYR A 44 -24.41 20.45 -11.18
C TYR A 44 -23.53 21.12 -10.13
N ASN A 45 -22.64 20.38 -9.55
CA ASN A 45 -21.51 20.87 -8.78
C ASN A 45 -20.21 20.44 -9.41
N MET A 46 -19.18 21.25 -9.28
CA MET A 46 -17.85 20.98 -9.83
C MET A 46 -16.81 21.32 -8.77
N ASP A 47 -15.97 20.35 -8.48
CA ASP A 47 -14.77 20.51 -7.67
C ASP A 47 -13.54 20.23 -8.52
N PHE A 48 -12.57 21.14 -8.47
CA PHE A 48 -11.32 21.05 -9.19
C PHE A 48 -10.16 21.30 -8.23
N GLY A 49 -9.13 20.49 -8.32
CA GLY A 49 -7.87 20.62 -7.61
C GLY A 49 -6.69 20.46 -8.53
N MET A 50 -5.64 21.24 -8.29
CA MET A 50 -4.33 21.04 -8.87
C MET A 50 -3.26 21.26 -7.81
N ARG A 51 -2.15 20.53 -7.91
CA ARG A 51 -1.03 20.59 -6.98
C ARG A 51 0.27 20.41 -7.75
N MET A 52 1.27 21.15 -7.36
CA MET A 52 2.64 21.03 -7.82
C MET A 52 3.52 20.90 -6.59
N ASP A 53 4.40 19.90 -6.58
CA ASP A 53 5.36 19.68 -5.51
C ASP A 53 6.77 19.72 -6.09
N GLN A 54 7.63 20.52 -5.51
CA GLN A 54 9.07 20.44 -5.71
C GLN A 54 9.65 19.66 -4.54
N ILE A 55 10.33 18.57 -4.84
CA ILE A 55 10.75 17.57 -3.86
C ILE A 55 12.22 17.28 -4.04
N GLU A 56 12.96 17.28 -2.91
CA GLU A 56 14.35 16.86 -2.85
C GLU A 56 14.50 15.74 -1.81
N ARG A 57 15.20 14.66 -2.20
CA ARG A 57 15.53 13.52 -1.35
C ARG A 57 17.03 13.33 -1.35
N SER A 58 17.66 13.37 -0.17
CA SER A 58 19.09 13.10 -0.03
C SER A 58 19.31 11.92 0.92
N GLY A 59 20.18 11.01 0.54
CA GLY A 59 20.48 9.83 1.35
C GLY A 59 21.73 9.12 0.85
N SER A 60 22.03 7.98 1.46
CA SER A 60 23.15 7.14 1.05
C SER A 60 22.85 5.68 1.26
N VAL A 61 23.46 4.83 0.45
CA VAL A 61 23.41 3.38 0.55
C VAL A 61 24.81 2.86 0.79
N THR A 62 24.98 1.92 1.71
CA THR A 62 26.27 1.26 1.99
C THR A 62 26.31 -0.02 1.16
N ASP A 63 27.36 -0.19 0.33
CA ASP A 63 27.64 -1.44 -0.38
C ASP A 63 28.02 -2.50 0.65
N GLU A 64 27.31 -3.62 0.66
CA GLU A 64 27.51 -4.68 1.64
C GLU A 64 28.83 -5.45 1.40
N ASP A 65 29.27 -5.57 0.14
CA ASP A 65 30.46 -6.33 -0.22
C ASP A 65 31.77 -5.59 0.11
N HIS A 66 31.79 -4.26 -0.02
CA HIS A 66 32.99 -3.44 0.07
C HIS A 66 32.95 -2.43 1.21
N GLY A 67 31.75 -2.16 1.78
CA GLY A 67 31.54 -1.13 2.82
C GLY A 67 31.67 0.30 2.29
N ASP A 68 31.71 0.50 0.98
CA ASP A 68 31.70 1.82 0.35
C ASP A 68 30.33 2.48 0.52
N ILE A 69 30.30 3.81 0.63
CA ILE A 69 29.06 4.57 0.81
C ILE A 69 28.80 5.41 -0.45
N ASP A 70 27.72 5.11 -1.13
CA ASP A 70 27.23 5.89 -2.25
C ASP A 70 26.19 6.93 -1.79
N TYR A 71 26.42 8.19 -2.18
CA TYR A 71 25.55 9.32 -1.83
C TYR A 71 24.69 9.72 -3.01
N TYR A 72 23.39 9.93 -2.72
CA TYR A 72 22.39 10.30 -3.70
C TYR A 72 21.69 11.60 -3.31
N ASN A 73 21.40 12.41 -4.33
CA ASN A 73 20.53 13.57 -4.22
C ASN A 73 19.58 13.53 -5.42
N ILE A 74 18.29 13.35 -5.15
CA ILE A 74 17.23 13.18 -6.14
C ILE A 74 16.28 14.36 -5.98
N ASP A 75 16.16 15.18 -7.03
CA ASP A 75 15.24 16.30 -7.10
C ASP A 75 14.28 16.13 -8.28
N ASP A 76 12.99 16.39 -8.05
CA ASP A 76 11.99 16.34 -9.10
C ASP A 76 10.79 17.26 -8.76
N THR A 77 9.98 17.52 -9.79
CA THR A 77 8.75 18.29 -9.67
C THR A 77 7.58 17.44 -10.12
N THR A 78 6.70 17.09 -9.18
CA THR A 78 5.50 16.31 -9.47
C THR A 78 4.28 17.22 -9.62
N ASN A 79 3.32 16.78 -10.46
CA ASN A 79 2.09 17.51 -10.72
C ASN A 79 0.89 16.58 -10.54
N SER A 80 -0.11 17.07 -9.82
CA SER A 80 -1.34 16.31 -9.59
C SER A 80 -2.55 17.19 -9.89
N PHE A 81 -3.61 16.58 -10.41
CA PHE A 81 -4.88 17.25 -10.59
C PHE A 81 -6.07 16.32 -10.34
N ALA A 82 -7.20 16.89 -9.95
CA ALA A 82 -8.44 16.17 -9.75
C ALA A 82 -9.64 17.01 -10.20
N LEU A 83 -10.65 16.34 -10.74
CA LEU A 83 -11.91 16.94 -11.14
C LEU A 83 -13.06 16.03 -10.69
N THR A 84 -14.01 16.59 -9.94
CA THR A 84 -15.27 15.93 -9.63
C THR A 84 -16.45 16.72 -10.22
N LEU A 85 -17.34 16.00 -10.89
CA LEU A 85 -18.57 16.54 -11.43
C LEU A 85 -19.75 15.81 -10.78
N GLY A 86 -20.52 16.55 -9.99
CA GLY A 86 -21.71 16.03 -9.31
C GLY A 86 -23.00 16.55 -9.95
N ARG A 87 -24.06 15.73 -9.83
CA ARG A 87 -25.41 16.08 -10.26
C ARG A 87 -26.45 15.41 -9.38
N SER A 88 -27.45 16.18 -8.94
CA SER A 88 -28.68 15.64 -8.35
C SER A 88 -29.59 15.11 -9.46
N LEU A 89 -29.85 13.80 -9.47
CA LEU A 89 -30.76 13.15 -10.41
C LEU A 89 -32.22 13.23 -9.93
N SER A 90 -32.42 13.31 -8.61
CA SER A 90 -33.71 13.55 -7.96
C SER A 90 -33.46 14.22 -6.59
N ASP A 91 -34.51 14.51 -5.85
CA ASP A 91 -34.44 15.06 -4.49
C ASP A 91 -33.70 14.13 -3.49
N ASN A 92 -33.53 12.87 -3.86
CA ASN A 92 -32.98 11.82 -3.00
C ASN A 92 -31.76 11.12 -3.57
N LEU A 93 -31.34 11.42 -4.80
CA LEU A 93 -30.26 10.69 -5.49
C LEU A 93 -29.28 11.66 -6.14
N ASP A 94 -28.05 11.62 -5.67
CA ASP A 94 -26.91 12.30 -6.26
C ASP A 94 -25.95 11.32 -6.93
N ILE A 95 -25.37 11.74 -8.04
CA ILE A 95 -24.29 11.03 -8.75
C ILE A 95 -23.08 11.96 -8.84
N ASN A 96 -21.89 11.40 -8.59
CA ASN A 96 -20.62 12.07 -8.80
C ASN A 96 -19.73 11.26 -9.72
N LEU A 97 -19.03 11.94 -10.62
CA LEU A 97 -17.98 11.39 -11.46
C LEU A 97 -16.67 12.04 -11.05
N GLY A 98 -15.72 11.24 -10.63
CA GLY A 98 -14.38 11.66 -10.25
C GLY A 98 -13.36 11.26 -11.29
N PHE A 99 -12.36 12.12 -11.48
CA PHE A 99 -11.13 11.82 -12.20
C PHE A 99 -9.98 12.47 -11.45
N ALA A 100 -8.90 11.71 -11.22
CA ALA A 100 -7.68 12.23 -10.62
C ALA A 100 -6.46 11.63 -11.31
N SER A 101 -5.43 12.47 -11.53
CA SER A 101 -4.09 12.04 -11.89
C SER A 101 -3.15 12.57 -10.83
N VAL A 102 -2.50 11.67 -10.11
CA VAL A 102 -1.63 11.97 -8.98
C VAL A 102 -0.25 11.42 -9.24
N GLU A 103 0.73 12.31 -9.19
CA GLU A 103 2.14 11.96 -9.33
C GLU A 103 2.83 12.08 -7.96
N ARG A 104 3.68 11.11 -7.60
CA ARG A 104 4.51 11.14 -6.40
C ARG A 104 5.94 10.69 -6.69
N LEU A 105 6.91 11.34 -6.07
CA LEU A 105 8.28 10.86 -6.03
C LEU A 105 8.41 9.72 -5.00
N PRO A 106 9.29 8.72 -5.22
CA PRO A 106 9.58 7.70 -4.22
C PRO A 106 9.98 8.28 -2.87
N SER A 107 9.60 7.62 -1.78
CA SER A 107 9.99 8.00 -0.41
C SER A 107 11.46 7.66 -0.14
N VAL A 108 12.05 8.25 0.92
CA VAL A 108 13.43 7.93 1.34
C VAL A 108 13.61 6.44 1.67
N ILE A 109 12.56 5.78 2.16
CA ILE A 109 12.57 4.34 2.45
C ILE A 109 12.66 3.54 1.16
N GLU A 110 11.81 3.84 0.16
CA GLU A 110 11.80 3.16 -1.14
C GLU A 110 13.12 3.35 -1.90
N LEU A 111 13.83 4.47 -1.66
CA LEU A 111 15.09 4.78 -2.32
C LEU A 111 16.32 4.23 -1.60
N PHE A 112 16.39 4.31 -0.25
CA PHE A 112 17.64 4.16 0.48
C PHE A 112 17.62 3.09 1.56
N MET A 113 16.53 2.31 1.70
CA MET A 113 16.52 1.17 2.59
C MET A 113 17.56 0.16 2.13
N ASN A 114 18.36 -0.38 3.07
CA ASN A 114 19.36 -1.40 2.79
C ASN A 114 19.76 -2.09 4.08
N GLY A 115 19.04 -3.18 4.41
CA GLY A 115 19.40 -3.96 5.59
C GLY A 115 18.26 -4.74 6.22
N PRO A 116 18.54 -5.43 7.34
CA PRO A 116 17.62 -6.35 7.99
C PRO A 116 16.48 -5.60 8.69
N HIS A 117 15.26 -5.85 8.26
CA HIS A 117 14.04 -5.40 8.92
C HIS A 117 13.41 -6.56 9.70
N MET A 118 13.87 -6.79 10.93
CA MET A 118 13.52 -7.94 11.75
C MET A 118 12.01 -8.06 12.01
N ALA A 119 11.30 -6.93 12.08
CA ALA A 119 9.84 -6.94 12.28
C ALA A 119 9.07 -7.58 11.13
N THR A 120 9.62 -7.54 9.91
CA THR A 120 9.05 -8.15 8.69
C THR A 120 9.71 -9.50 8.35
N GLY A 121 10.84 -9.83 8.99
CA GLY A 121 11.66 -11.01 8.68
C GLY A 121 12.32 -10.90 7.30
N ARG A 122 12.64 -9.69 6.85
CA ARG A 122 13.19 -9.40 5.52
C ARG A 122 14.51 -8.65 5.58
N LEU A 123 15.36 -8.90 4.60
CA LEU A 123 16.41 -7.98 4.18
C LEU A 123 15.79 -7.11 3.09
N GLU A 124 15.49 -5.85 3.41
CA GLU A 124 14.78 -4.94 2.51
C GLU A 124 15.76 -4.00 1.83
N VAL A 125 15.69 -3.91 0.50
CA VAL A 125 16.59 -3.11 -0.33
C VAL A 125 15.78 -2.12 -1.18
N GLY A 126 16.11 -0.84 -1.05
CA GLY A 126 15.60 0.26 -1.86
C GLY A 126 16.35 0.37 -3.18
N ASP A 127 15.79 1.14 -4.11
CA ASP A 127 16.46 1.45 -5.39
C ASP A 127 16.50 2.97 -5.62
N PRO A 128 17.69 3.60 -5.58
CA PRO A 128 17.86 5.02 -5.86
C PRO A 128 17.49 5.46 -7.28
N ASN A 129 17.25 4.51 -8.19
CA ASN A 129 16.88 4.79 -9.58
C ASN A 129 15.37 4.73 -9.84
N LEU A 130 14.55 4.53 -8.81
CA LEU A 130 13.09 4.57 -8.95
C LEU A 130 12.62 5.92 -9.49
N SER A 131 11.70 5.88 -10.44
CA SER A 131 11.07 7.05 -11.05
C SER A 131 9.79 7.44 -10.30
N SER A 132 9.24 8.62 -10.59
CA SER A 132 7.92 9.02 -10.09
C SER A 132 6.83 8.01 -10.48
N GLU A 133 5.96 7.71 -9.54
CA GLU A 133 4.74 6.92 -9.74
C GLU A 133 3.60 7.84 -10.15
N THR A 134 2.81 7.44 -11.14
CA THR A 134 1.62 8.20 -11.59
C THR A 134 0.38 7.34 -11.50
N SER A 135 -0.58 7.75 -10.68
CA SER A 135 -1.88 7.10 -10.47
C SER A 135 -2.99 7.86 -11.19
N ASN A 136 -3.69 7.20 -12.11
CA ASN A 136 -4.82 7.74 -12.86
C ASN A 136 -6.11 7.04 -12.41
N ASN A 137 -6.90 7.73 -11.60
CA ASN A 137 -8.13 7.20 -11.02
C ASN A 137 -9.37 7.76 -11.71
N PHE A 138 -10.32 6.89 -11.99
CA PHE A 138 -11.68 7.24 -12.39
C PHE A 138 -12.68 6.56 -11.49
N ASP A 139 -13.65 7.32 -10.96
CA ASP A 139 -14.70 6.80 -10.09
C ASP A 139 -16.10 7.32 -10.44
N ILE A 140 -17.09 6.50 -10.11
CA ILE A 140 -18.50 6.88 -10.13
C ILE A 140 -19.13 6.56 -8.78
N THR A 141 -19.76 7.56 -8.17
CA THR A 141 -20.37 7.45 -6.85
C THR A 141 -21.85 7.80 -6.89
N PHE A 142 -22.67 7.01 -6.23
CA PHE A 142 -24.09 7.20 -6.05
C PHE A 142 -24.39 7.40 -4.56
N ASN A 143 -25.09 8.48 -4.22
CA ASN A 143 -25.57 8.75 -2.87
C ASN A 143 -27.09 8.86 -2.89
N TYR A 144 -27.75 8.04 -2.10
CA TYR A 144 -29.20 8.05 -1.96
C TYR A 144 -29.60 8.28 -0.51
N GLU A 145 -30.45 9.28 -0.28
CA GLU A 145 -31.00 9.58 1.03
C GLU A 145 -32.51 9.78 0.93
N ASN A 146 -33.26 9.07 1.76
CA ASN A 146 -34.71 9.23 1.83
C ASN A 146 -35.20 9.01 3.27
N GLY A 147 -35.38 10.11 3.99
CA GLY A 147 -35.75 10.10 5.39
C GLY A 147 -34.74 9.36 6.25
N ASP A 148 -35.14 8.24 6.80
CA ASP A 148 -34.33 7.43 7.71
C ASP A 148 -33.39 6.45 6.98
N PHE A 149 -33.50 6.33 5.66
CA PHE A 149 -32.73 5.37 4.84
C PHE A 149 -31.67 6.10 4.02
N TYR A 150 -30.46 5.54 4.01
CA TYR A 150 -29.38 5.96 3.13
C TYR A 150 -28.78 4.77 2.39
N ALA A 151 -28.21 5.04 1.22
CA ALA A 151 -27.39 4.09 0.48
C ALA A 151 -26.28 4.85 -0.26
N TYR A 152 -25.12 4.24 -0.27
CA TYR A 152 -23.91 4.70 -0.95
C TYR A 152 -23.39 3.58 -1.84
N ALA A 153 -22.94 3.89 -3.04
CA ALA A 153 -22.20 2.96 -3.88
C ALA A 153 -21.14 3.72 -4.67
N SER A 154 -19.90 3.24 -4.63
CA SER A 154 -18.80 3.75 -5.41
C SER A 154 -18.13 2.62 -6.19
N PHE A 155 -17.78 2.87 -7.44
CA PHE A 155 -17.03 1.98 -8.31
C PHE A 155 -15.85 2.76 -8.86
N TYR A 156 -14.66 2.16 -8.88
CA TYR A 156 -13.46 2.83 -9.34
C TYR A 156 -12.54 1.92 -10.14
N ILE A 157 -11.75 2.55 -10.99
CA ILE A 157 -10.60 1.96 -11.68
C ILE A 157 -9.44 2.93 -11.49
N ASN A 158 -8.27 2.39 -11.16
CA ASN A 158 -7.05 3.16 -10.99
C ASN A 158 -5.91 2.47 -11.75
N GLU A 159 -5.41 3.13 -12.79
CA GLU A 159 -4.23 2.71 -13.54
C GLU A 159 -3.01 3.43 -12.95
N VAL A 160 -1.99 2.66 -12.58
CA VAL A 160 -0.78 3.19 -11.94
C VAL A 160 0.43 2.84 -12.79
N ASP A 161 1.05 3.88 -13.35
CA ASP A 161 2.33 3.77 -14.03
C ASP A 161 3.46 3.82 -12.99
N ASN A 162 4.44 2.92 -13.13
CA ASN A 162 5.58 2.81 -12.22
C ASN A 162 5.14 2.59 -10.75
N TYR A 163 4.16 1.75 -10.51
CA TYR A 163 3.71 1.41 -9.15
C TYR A 163 4.88 0.83 -8.35
N ILE A 164 5.21 1.45 -7.22
CA ILE A 164 6.33 1.06 -6.36
C ILE A 164 5.83 0.07 -5.31
N THR A 165 6.47 -1.09 -5.24
CA THR A 165 6.15 -2.12 -4.27
C THR A 165 7.37 -2.88 -3.81
N LEU A 166 7.32 -3.44 -2.59
CA LEU A 166 8.34 -4.34 -2.06
C LEU A 166 7.99 -5.77 -2.48
N MET A 167 8.87 -6.40 -3.27
CA MET A 167 8.71 -7.79 -3.75
C MET A 167 9.73 -8.70 -3.08
N ASP A 168 9.26 -9.84 -2.59
CA ASP A 168 10.13 -10.88 -2.04
C ASP A 168 10.88 -11.57 -3.20
N GLU A 169 12.20 -11.70 -3.08
CA GLU A 169 12.96 -12.57 -3.99
C GLU A 169 12.67 -14.02 -3.63
N LEU A 170 12.08 -14.73 -4.56
CA LEU A 170 11.98 -16.17 -4.45
C LEU A 170 13.32 -16.74 -4.88
N ASP A 171 14.02 -17.42 -3.97
CA ASP A 171 15.16 -18.25 -4.32
C ASP A 171 14.71 -19.18 -5.45
N GLY A 172 15.14 -18.87 -6.67
CA GLY A 172 14.98 -19.79 -7.78
C GLY A 172 15.72 -21.07 -7.40
N HIS A 173 14.97 -22.06 -6.94
CA HIS A 173 15.46 -23.42 -7.03
C HIS A 173 15.67 -23.67 -8.53
N ASP A 174 16.87 -23.32 -9.01
CA ASP A 174 17.40 -23.91 -10.20
C ASP A 174 17.28 -25.40 -9.98
N ASP A 175 16.27 -25.98 -10.61
CA ASP A 175 16.08 -27.44 -10.75
C ASP A 175 17.29 -27.94 -11.53
N HIS A 176 18.42 -28.07 -10.81
CA HIS A 176 19.59 -28.78 -11.35
C HIS A 176 19.12 -30.20 -11.54
N GLY A 177 18.58 -30.42 -12.76
CA GLY A 177 18.26 -31.76 -13.22
C GLY A 177 19.41 -32.69 -12.84
N ASP A 178 19.07 -33.73 -12.09
CA ASP A 178 19.95 -34.87 -11.82
C ASP A 178 20.47 -35.40 -13.18
N ASP A 179 21.57 -34.84 -13.65
CA ASP A 179 22.36 -35.44 -14.70
C ASP A 179 22.98 -36.70 -14.10
N ASP A 180 22.28 -37.80 -14.39
CA ASP A 180 22.66 -39.18 -14.15
C ASP A 180 24.02 -39.46 -14.84
N HIS A 181 25.11 -39.14 -14.13
CA HIS A 181 26.47 -39.53 -14.57
C HIS A 181 26.66 -40.98 -14.27
N GLY A 182 26.54 -41.77 -15.36
CA GLY A 182 26.83 -43.18 -15.41
C GLY A 182 28.20 -43.53 -14.82
N ASP A 183 28.20 -44.60 -14.05
CA ASP A 183 29.36 -45.30 -13.52
C ASP A 183 30.37 -45.64 -14.63
N ASP A 184 31.49 -44.95 -14.69
CA ASP A 184 32.67 -45.40 -15.38
C ASP A 184 33.75 -45.77 -14.33
N ASP A 185 33.92 -47.09 -14.23
CA ASP A 185 34.89 -47.87 -13.50
C ASP A 185 36.32 -47.56 -13.98
N HIS A 186 37.18 -46.90 -13.21
CA HIS A 186 38.62 -46.81 -13.44
C HIS A 186 39.44 -46.96 -12.16
N GLY A 187 40.13 -48.00 -12.17
CA GLY A 187 41.31 -48.57 -11.56
C GLY A 187 42.14 -47.73 -10.59
N ASP A 188 42.59 -48.52 -9.57
CA ASP A 188 43.60 -48.20 -8.57
C ASP A 188 44.89 -47.65 -9.18
N ASP A 189 45.34 -46.47 -8.72
CA ASP A 189 46.77 -46.13 -8.69
C ASP A 189 47.09 -45.32 -7.39
N ASP A 190 47.94 -45.96 -6.64
CA ASP A 190 48.58 -45.61 -5.38
C ASP A 190 49.55 -44.41 -5.56
N HIS A 191 49.31 -43.25 -4.99
CA HIS A 191 50.36 -42.23 -4.82
C HIS A 191 50.11 -41.35 -3.58
N GLY A 192 51.00 -41.49 -2.64
CA GLY A 192 51.86 -40.54 -1.91
C GLY A 192 51.15 -39.41 -1.14
N ASP A 193 51.34 -39.51 0.20
CA ASP A 193 51.13 -38.47 1.21
C ASP A 193 51.90 -37.18 0.84
N ASP A 194 51.18 -36.08 0.54
CA ASP A 194 51.67 -34.71 0.64
C ASP A 194 50.72 -33.90 1.54
N ASP A 195 51.29 -33.58 2.70
CA ASP A 195 50.76 -32.74 3.77
C ASP A 195 50.58 -31.30 3.24
N HIS A 196 49.38 -30.93 2.78
CA HIS A 196 49.04 -29.53 2.48
C HIS A 196 48.17 -28.98 3.61
N GLY A 197 48.78 -27.98 4.31
CA GLY A 197 48.15 -27.29 5.40
C GLY A 197 46.76 -26.77 5.04
N ASP A 198 45.86 -26.95 5.98
CA ASP A 198 44.52 -26.36 6.02
C ASP A 198 44.67 -24.82 6.09
N ASP A 199 44.65 -24.14 4.93
CA ASP A 199 44.30 -22.76 4.85
C ASP A 199 42.78 -22.69 5.03
N ASP A 200 42.38 -22.47 6.28
CA ASP A 200 41.05 -22.19 6.72
C ASP A 200 40.69 -20.77 6.15
N HIS A 201 40.24 -20.77 4.88
CA HIS A 201 39.52 -19.64 4.34
C HIS A 201 38.18 -19.67 5.03
N GLY A 202 38.11 -18.93 6.15
CA GLY A 202 36.83 -18.57 6.74
C GLY A 202 36.03 -17.82 5.70
N ASP A 203 35.09 -18.51 5.08
CA ASP A 203 33.96 -17.88 4.44
C ASP A 203 33.17 -17.19 5.55
N ASP A 204 33.54 -15.95 5.88
CA ASP A 204 32.67 -15.03 6.59
C ASP A 204 31.50 -14.70 5.64
N HIS A 205 30.66 -15.69 5.33
CA HIS A 205 29.30 -15.44 4.93
C HIS A 205 28.62 -14.89 6.17
N ASP A 206 28.47 -13.56 6.21
CA ASP A 206 27.58 -12.91 7.17
C ASP A 206 26.24 -13.64 7.11
N ASP A 207 26.03 -14.54 8.07
CA ASP A 207 24.80 -15.30 8.25
C ASP A 207 23.71 -14.33 8.68
N HIS A 208 23.15 -13.59 7.72
CA HIS A 208 21.97 -12.73 7.91
C HIS A 208 20.75 -13.55 8.29
N GLY A 209 20.95 -14.77 8.76
CA GLY A 209 19.98 -15.72 9.30
C GLY A 209 18.71 -15.64 8.48
N ASN A 210 18.31 -16.60 7.80
CA ASN A 210 16.97 -16.96 7.26
C ASN A 210 16.00 -15.81 6.92
N LEU A 211 16.51 -14.57 6.64
CA LEU A 211 15.70 -13.43 6.21
C LEU A 211 15.37 -13.57 4.72
N ILE A 212 14.15 -13.21 4.37
CA ILE A 212 13.70 -13.17 2.97
C ILE A 212 14.28 -11.90 2.34
N HIS A 213 15.02 -12.01 1.24
CA HIS A 213 15.43 -10.84 0.46
C HIS A 213 14.21 -10.21 -0.20
N ALA A 214 14.10 -8.90 -0.12
CA ALA A 214 12.97 -8.16 -0.71
C ALA A 214 13.44 -6.82 -1.26
N ASN A 215 13.12 -6.54 -2.53
CA ASN A 215 13.53 -5.34 -3.23
C ASN A 215 12.35 -4.43 -3.53
N TYR A 216 12.56 -3.11 -3.40
CA TYR A 216 11.63 -2.13 -3.97
C TYR A 216 11.78 -2.11 -5.49
N VAL A 217 10.69 -2.40 -6.16
CA VAL A 217 10.63 -2.48 -7.64
C VAL A 217 9.50 -1.61 -8.18
N GLN A 218 9.54 -1.32 -9.48
CA GLN A 218 8.49 -0.59 -10.18
C GLN A 218 7.88 -1.45 -11.28
N GLU A 219 6.56 -1.51 -11.31
CA GLU A 219 5.80 -2.14 -12.38
C GLU A 219 4.45 -1.44 -12.56
N ASN A 220 3.92 -1.40 -13.78
CA ASN A 220 2.59 -0.85 -14.01
C ASN A 220 1.53 -1.77 -13.43
N ALA A 221 0.56 -1.19 -12.71
CA ALA A 221 -0.50 -1.92 -12.05
C ALA A 221 -1.88 -1.31 -12.31
N GLU A 222 -2.90 -2.15 -12.32
CA GLU A 222 -4.31 -1.75 -12.39
C GLU A 222 -5.03 -2.22 -11.14
N PHE A 223 -5.81 -1.32 -10.55
CA PHE A 223 -6.67 -1.57 -9.40
C PHE A 223 -8.11 -1.30 -9.82
N ASP A 224 -9.01 -2.22 -9.57
CA ASP A 224 -10.45 -2.00 -9.69
C ASP A 224 -11.18 -2.43 -8.42
N GLY A 225 -12.30 -1.79 -8.15
CA GLY A 225 -13.04 -2.16 -6.96
C GLY A 225 -14.35 -1.42 -6.80
N TYR A 226 -15.03 -1.76 -5.71
CA TYR A 226 -16.26 -1.10 -5.33
C TYR A 226 -16.43 -1.06 -3.81
N GLU A 227 -17.20 -0.06 -3.38
CA GLU A 227 -17.72 0.07 -2.03
C GLU A 227 -19.23 0.29 -2.08
N ILE A 228 -19.97 -0.46 -1.29
CA ILE A 228 -21.42 -0.33 -1.17
C ILE A 228 -21.76 -0.27 0.31
N GLU A 229 -22.55 0.70 0.71
CA GLU A 229 -23.12 0.77 2.06
C GLU A 229 -24.59 1.17 1.98
N PHE A 230 -25.42 0.58 2.83
CA PHE A 230 -26.77 1.06 3.07
C PHE A 230 -27.14 0.89 4.54
N GLY A 231 -27.99 1.77 5.02
CA GLY A 231 -28.41 1.75 6.40
C GLY A 231 -29.72 2.46 6.62
N ARG A 232 -30.24 2.29 7.83
CA ARG A 232 -31.47 2.94 8.27
C ARG A 232 -31.41 3.29 9.74
N THR A 233 -31.88 4.49 10.07
CA THR A 233 -32.14 4.93 11.44
C THR A 233 -33.62 4.81 11.75
N MET A 234 -33.98 4.25 12.90
CA MET A 234 -35.34 4.11 13.38
C MET A 234 -35.49 4.72 14.75
N SER A 235 -36.44 5.64 14.89
CA SER A 235 -36.82 6.17 16.19
C SER A 235 -37.64 5.15 16.97
N LEU A 236 -37.16 4.76 18.14
CA LEU A 236 -37.84 3.90 19.09
C LEU A 236 -38.40 4.73 20.24
N ALA A 237 -39.31 4.16 21.06
CA ALA A 237 -39.95 4.88 22.16
C ALA A 237 -38.94 5.46 23.19
N SER A 238 -37.73 4.87 23.27
CA SER A 238 -36.68 5.23 24.27
C SER A 238 -35.36 5.66 23.68
N GLY A 239 -35.22 5.74 22.33
CA GLY A 239 -33.96 6.11 21.69
C GLY A 239 -33.96 5.90 20.19
N GLU A 240 -32.79 5.93 19.58
CA GLU A 240 -32.63 5.70 18.14
C GLU A 240 -31.82 4.44 17.88
N LEU A 241 -32.25 3.64 16.91
CA LEU A 241 -31.58 2.43 16.45
C LEU A 241 -31.14 2.66 15.00
N THR A 242 -29.83 2.61 14.77
CA THR A 242 -29.25 2.64 13.43
C THR A 242 -28.65 1.27 13.12
N TYR A 243 -28.95 0.74 11.95
CA TYR A 243 -28.26 -0.43 11.43
C TYR A 243 -27.76 -0.17 10.02
N SER A 244 -26.58 -0.72 9.69
CA SER A 244 -26.04 -0.65 8.34
C SER A 244 -25.37 -1.94 7.92
N PHE A 245 -25.25 -2.08 6.62
CA PHE A 245 -24.46 -3.10 5.95
C PHE A 245 -23.54 -2.41 4.96
N GLY A 246 -22.25 -2.78 4.98
CA GLY A 246 -21.27 -2.37 4.02
C GLY A 246 -20.56 -3.56 3.40
N ARG A 247 -20.14 -3.45 2.15
CA ARG A 247 -19.26 -4.38 1.45
C ARG A 247 -18.27 -3.59 0.62
N ASP A 248 -17.00 -3.98 0.70
CA ASP A 248 -15.93 -3.50 -0.15
C ASP A 248 -15.13 -4.66 -0.73
N GLU A 249 -14.61 -4.43 -1.94
CA GLU A 249 -13.76 -5.36 -2.67
C GLU A 249 -12.79 -4.57 -3.55
N VAL A 250 -11.54 -4.99 -3.57
CA VAL A 250 -10.50 -4.46 -4.44
C VAL A 250 -9.76 -5.62 -5.10
N ASN A 251 -9.53 -5.51 -6.40
CA ASN A 251 -8.65 -6.36 -7.17
C ASN A 251 -7.47 -5.54 -7.65
N ALA A 252 -6.28 -6.14 -7.72
CA ALA A 252 -5.10 -5.48 -8.24
C ALA A 252 -4.21 -6.45 -9.00
N ARG A 253 -3.77 -6.04 -10.19
CA ARG A 253 -2.90 -6.83 -11.05
C ARG A 253 -1.82 -5.95 -11.66
N PHE A 254 -0.65 -6.53 -11.81
CA PHE A 254 0.41 -5.98 -12.63
C PHE A 254 0.09 -6.13 -14.13
N SER A 255 0.80 -5.37 -14.96
CA SER A 255 0.61 -5.38 -16.42
C SER A 255 0.89 -6.74 -17.08
N ASP A 256 1.70 -7.58 -16.46
CA ASP A 256 1.99 -8.96 -16.88
C ASP A 256 0.90 -9.97 -16.47
N GLY A 257 -0.09 -9.53 -15.66
CA GLY A 257 -1.23 -10.30 -15.19
C GLY A 257 -1.07 -10.98 -13.84
N HIS A 258 0.10 -10.90 -13.19
CA HIS A 258 0.28 -11.36 -11.82
C HIS A 258 -0.50 -10.48 -10.83
N TYR A 259 -0.84 -11.02 -9.66
CA TYR A 259 -1.51 -10.26 -8.63
C TYR A 259 -0.53 -9.34 -7.88
N VAL A 260 -0.96 -8.13 -7.58
CA VAL A 260 -0.25 -7.23 -6.68
C VAL A 260 -0.29 -7.81 -5.25
N PRO A 261 0.85 -7.89 -4.55
CA PRO A 261 0.88 -8.43 -3.20
C PRO A 261 0.18 -7.52 -2.18
N ARG A 262 -0.19 -8.09 -1.03
CA ARG A 262 -0.76 -7.40 0.15
C ARG A 262 -2.12 -6.76 -0.08
N ILE A 263 -2.88 -7.24 -1.06
CA ILE A 263 -4.26 -6.79 -1.31
C ILE A 263 -5.21 -7.43 -0.30
N ASN A 264 -6.02 -6.60 0.34
CA ASN A 264 -7.00 -7.08 1.30
C ASN A 264 -8.14 -7.84 0.60
N PRO A 265 -8.58 -9.00 1.15
CA PRO A 265 -9.74 -9.71 0.65
C PRO A 265 -11.03 -8.91 0.85
N ALA A 266 -12.05 -9.23 0.03
CA ALA A 266 -13.37 -8.66 0.17
C ALA A 266 -13.94 -8.84 1.59
N ARG A 267 -14.67 -7.84 2.07
CA ARG A 267 -15.24 -7.88 3.42
C ARG A 267 -16.67 -7.36 3.46
N ASN A 268 -17.41 -7.90 4.42
CA ASN A 268 -18.75 -7.42 4.77
C ASN A 268 -18.70 -6.85 6.19
N VAL A 269 -19.33 -5.70 6.39
CA VAL A 269 -19.42 -5.03 7.68
C VAL A 269 -20.90 -4.84 8.04
N TYR A 270 -21.31 -5.36 9.19
CA TYR A 270 -22.65 -5.18 9.73
C TYR A 270 -22.53 -4.33 10.99
N SER A 271 -23.22 -3.21 11.03
CA SER A 271 -23.20 -2.30 12.17
C SER A 271 -24.58 -2.14 12.78
N LEU A 272 -24.64 -2.11 14.10
CA LEU A 272 -25.81 -1.80 14.89
C LEU A 272 -25.42 -0.79 15.96
N SER A 273 -26.10 0.36 16.00
CA SER A 273 -25.92 1.39 17.02
C SER A 273 -27.25 1.70 17.66
N TYR A 274 -27.30 1.67 18.98
CA TYR A 274 -28.45 2.12 19.72
C TYR A 274 -28.06 3.26 20.65
N GLU A 275 -28.74 4.39 20.51
CA GLU A 275 -28.53 5.60 21.28
C GLU A 275 -29.76 5.92 22.12
N GLN A 276 -29.57 6.08 23.42
CA GLN A 276 -30.59 6.46 24.39
C GLN A 276 -30.03 7.46 25.39
N ASN A 277 -30.56 8.67 25.42
CA ASN A 277 -30.04 9.79 26.22
C ASN A 277 -28.54 9.98 25.96
N ASP A 278 -27.70 9.86 27.01
CA ASP A 278 -26.25 10.02 26.94
C ASP A 278 -25.51 8.68 26.79
N THR A 279 -26.22 7.59 26.48
CA THR A 279 -25.63 6.26 26.34
C THR A 279 -25.71 5.77 24.91
N VAL A 280 -24.58 5.32 24.38
CA VAL A 280 -24.47 4.71 23.04
C VAL A 280 -23.93 3.29 23.15
N PHE A 281 -24.65 2.34 22.53
CA PHE A 281 -24.18 0.97 22.34
C PHE A 281 -23.90 0.72 20.85
N LYS A 282 -22.71 0.19 20.56
CA LYS A 282 -22.35 -0.17 19.18
C LYS A 282 -21.92 -1.62 19.11
N LEU A 283 -22.38 -2.28 18.05
CA LEU A 283 -22.01 -3.64 17.70
C LEU A 283 -21.59 -3.67 16.23
N ASN A 284 -20.38 -4.13 15.96
CA ASN A 284 -19.86 -4.25 14.60
C ASN A 284 -19.39 -5.69 14.37
N LEU A 285 -19.96 -6.35 13.38
CA LEU A 285 -19.50 -7.63 12.88
C LEU A 285 -18.82 -7.43 11.54
N LYS A 286 -17.53 -7.73 11.48
CA LYS A 286 -16.73 -7.74 10.25
C LYS A 286 -16.54 -9.20 9.81
N SER A 287 -16.94 -9.54 8.60
CA SER A 287 -16.73 -10.85 7.97
C SER A 287 -15.83 -10.65 6.76
N VAL A 288 -14.66 -11.24 6.78
CA VAL A 288 -13.63 -11.15 5.73
C VAL A 288 -13.61 -12.45 4.97
N GLU A 289 -13.62 -12.36 3.65
CA GLU A 289 -13.61 -13.51 2.75
C GLU A 289 -12.20 -14.16 2.71
N LYS A 290 -12.11 -15.34 2.15
CA LYS A 290 -10.85 -16.00 1.89
C LYS A 290 -10.06 -15.23 0.83
N GLN A 291 -8.75 -15.01 1.04
CA GLN A 291 -7.87 -14.47 0.01
C GLN A 291 -7.23 -15.61 -0.79
N ASN A 292 -7.57 -15.67 -2.07
CA ASN A 292 -7.00 -16.63 -3.02
C ASN A 292 -6.15 -15.95 -4.11
N ASP A 293 -6.39 -14.67 -4.34
CA ASP A 293 -5.72 -13.84 -5.34
C ASP A 293 -4.54 -13.16 -4.67
N VAL A 294 -3.44 -13.92 -4.54
CA VAL A 294 -2.25 -13.53 -3.79
C VAL A 294 -1.09 -13.22 -4.73
N GLY A 295 -0.24 -12.27 -4.35
CA GLY A 295 1.00 -11.95 -5.05
C GLY A 295 2.05 -13.05 -4.92
N GLU A 296 3.12 -12.91 -5.67
CA GLU A 296 4.25 -13.82 -5.62
C GLU A 296 4.87 -13.83 -4.21
N GLY A 297 5.23 -15.00 -3.70
CA GLY A 297 5.73 -15.18 -2.33
C GLY A 297 4.66 -15.20 -1.24
N GLU A 298 3.42 -14.85 -1.54
CA GLU A 298 2.32 -14.86 -0.56
C GLU A 298 1.59 -16.20 -0.50
N THR A 299 0.96 -16.46 0.64
CA THR A 299 0.10 -17.63 0.85
C THR A 299 -1.36 -17.22 0.97
N THR A 300 -2.27 -18.09 0.50
CA THR A 300 -3.71 -17.86 0.66
C THR A 300 -4.10 -17.84 2.14
N THR A 301 -5.06 -16.99 2.50
CA THR A 301 -5.59 -16.90 3.88
C THR A 301 -7.03 -17.34 3.95
N ASP A 302 -7.41 -18.02 5.03
CA ASP A 302 -8.79 -18.42 5.28
C ASP A 302 -9.68 -17.23 5.65
N SER A 303 -10.97 -17.36 5.40
CA SER A 303 -11.96 -16.39 5.85
C SER A 303 -12.05 -16.32 7.38
N TYR A 304 -12.35 -15.13 7.90
CA TYR A 304 -12.56 -14.94 9.33
C TYR A 304 -13.66 -13.93 9.63
N SER A 305 -14.13 -13.92 10.86
CA SER A 305 -15.07 -12.91 11.35
C SER A 305 -14.63 -12.36 12.69
N CYS A 306 -14.84 -11.05 12.88
CA CYS A 306 -14.53 -10.32 14.11
C CYS A 306 -15.76 -9.58 14.59
N LEU A 307 -16.10 -9.72 15.85
CA LEU A 307 -17.17 -9.01 16.52
C LEU A 307 -16.58 -8.00 17.52
N LEU A 308 -16.88 -6.72 17.29
CA LEU A 308 -16.51 -5.62 18.18
C LEU A 308 -17.77 -5.03 18.81
N TYR A 309 -17.73 -4.77 20.10
CA TYR A 309 -18.79 -4.04 20.78
C TYR A 309 -18.19 -2.96 21.68
N THR A 310 -18.89 -1.84 21.77
CA THR A 310 -18.52 -0.73 22.66
C THR A 310 -19.78 -0.20 23.34
N SER A 311 -19.62 0.26 24.57
CA SER A 311 -20.64 1.06 25.27
C SER A 311 -19.94 2.31 25.82
N ASP A 312 -20.53 3.46 25.57
CA ASP A 312 -20.08 4.73 26.09
C ASP A 312 -21.25 5.37 26.85
N ALA A 313 -21.00 5.83 28.06
CA ALA A 313 -21.93 6.65 28.83
C ALA A 313 -21.20 7.95 29.17
N ALA A 314 -21.76 9.09 28.80
CA ALA A 314 -21.19 10.36 29.15
C ALA A 314 -21.16 10.46 30.71
N ASP A 315 -19.98 10.70 31.26
CA ASP A 315 -19.80 10.98 32.67
C ASP A 315 -20.40 12.38 32.97
N GLU A 316 -21.34 12.44 33.91
CA GLU A 316 -21.87 13.73 34.45
C GLU A 316 -20.79 14.51 35.21
#